data_7599d9608c0b4a2ae2c6e0f8e47ddf6e
#
_entry.id   7599d9608c0b4a2ae2c6e0f8e47ddf6e
#
_cell.length_a   1.000
_cell.length_b   1.000
_cell.length_c   1.000
_cell.angle_alpha   90.00
_cell.angle_beta   90.00
_cell.angle_gamma   90.00
#
_symmetry.space_group_name_H-M   'P 1'
#
loop_
_entity.id
_entity.type
_entity.pdbx_description
1 polymer ?
#
loop_
_entity_poly.entity_id
_entity_poly.type
_entity_poly.pdbx_seq_one_letter_code
_entity_poly.pdbx_strand_id
1 'polypeptide(L)'
;MYDFVLAWGVLHHNKNTRGAFSKVASQVKKDGMLHIMVYNKKYDHEYDGYRGDTSIEKHKEWEELSFEEQIKICENKVKTIGGDIHGWFDAFNPEVNFSFTPKEVEGWFEEEGFSKIKLRVKSHFNSIPTSQVNMNGIKS
;
A
#
# COMPACT_ATOMS: atom_id res chain seq x y z
N MET A 1 -17.94 -13.60 -8.99
CA MET A 1 -17.94 -12.87 -7.72
C MET A 1 -17.62 -13.81 -6.57
N TYR A 2 -17.01 -13.30 -5.52
CA TYR A 2 -16.38 -14.08 -4.45
C TYR A 2 -16.90 -13.67 -3.08
N ASP A 3 -16.88 -14.61 -2.13
CA ASP A 3 -17.26 -14.36 -0.73
C ASP A 3 -16.16 -13.62 0.03
N PHE A 4 -14.90 -13.81 -0.40
CA PHE A 4 -13.74 -13.10 0.14
C PHE A 4 -12.79 -12.68 -0.98
N VAL A 5 -12.37 -11.41 -0.95
CA VAL A 5 -11.38 -10.86 -1.86
C VAL A 5 -10.26 -10.21 -1.07
N LEU A 6 -9.03 -10.52 -1.42
CA LEU A 6 -7.82 -9.96 -0.81
C LEU A 6 -6.99 -9.22 -1.86
N ALA A 7 -6.71 -7.94 -1.61
CA ALA A 7 -5.78 -7.14 -2.42
C ALA A 7 -4.73 -6.52 -1.50
N TRP A 8 -3.70 -7.28 -1.20
CA TRP A 8 -2.67 -6.91 -0.23
C TRP A 8 -1.40 -6.44 -0.94
N GLY A 9 -1.05 -5.16 -0.77
CA GLY A 9 0.20 -4.60 -1.29
C GLY A 9 0.24 -4.40 -2.81
N VAL A 10 -0.91 -4.31 -3.49
CA VAL A 10 -0.95 -4.27 -4.97
C VAL A 10 -1.63 -3.03 -5.54
N LEU A 11 -2.67 -2.51 -4.90
CA LEU A 11 -3.49 -1.43 -5.46
C LEU A 11 -2.70 -0.13 -5.62
N HIS A 12 -1.83 0.19 -4.68
CA HIS A 12 -1.04 1.43 -4.67
C HIS A 12 0.09 1.45 -5.70
N HIS A 13 0.33 0.35 -6.41
CA HIS A 13 1.23 0.30 -7.56
C HIS A 13 0.52 0.59 -8.89
N ASN A 14 -0.72 1.00 -8.86
CA ASN A 14 -1.50 1.38 -10.05
C ASN A 14 -1.69 2.90 -10.09
N LYS A 15 -1.45 3.53 -11.25
CA LYS A 15 -1.63 4.98 -11.44
C LYS A 15 -3.05 5.44 -11.12
N ASN A 16 -4.04 4.58 -11.33
CA ASN A 16 -5.43 4.81 -10.93
C ASN A 16 -5.80 3.86 -9.78
N THR A 17 -5.26 4.10 -8.61
CA THR A 17 -5.49 3.27 -7.43
C THR A 17 -6.98 3.18 -7.08
N ARG A 18 -7.70 4.30 -7.11
CA ARG A 18 -9.15 4.35 -6.80
C ARG A 18 -9.97 3.50 -7.78
N GLY A 19 -9.63 3.58 -9.07
CA GLY A 19 -10.28 2.75 -10.10
C GLY A 19 -9.96 1.26 -9.94
N ALA A 20 -8.73 0.94 -9.58
CA ALA A 20 -8.34 -0.45 -9.27
C ALA A 20 -9.11 -0.97 -8.06
N PHE A 21 -9.26 -0.17 -7.01
CA PHE A 21 -10.08 -0.52 -5.85
C PHE A 21 -11.53 -0.81 -6.25
N SER A 22 -12.14 0.05 -7.09
CA SER A 22 -13.51 -0.14 -7.57
C SER A 22 -13.69 -1.47 -8.30
N LYS A 23 -12.73 -1.85 -9.15
CA LYS A 23 -12.76 -3.15 -9.85
C LYS A 23 -12.69 -4.33 -8.88
N VAL A 24 -11.82 -4.26 -7.89
CA VAL A 24 -11.68 -5.31 -6.88
C VAL A 24 -12.97 -5.39 -6.03
N ALA A 25 -13.50 -4.24 -5.62
CA ALA A 25 -14.74 -4.15 -4.86
C ALA A 25 -15.94 -4.76 -5.59
N SER A 26 -15.99 -4.62 -6.94
CA SER A 26 -17.05 -5.19 -7.77
C SER A 26 -17.04 -6.72 -7.80
N GLN A 27 -15.93 -7.35 -7.42
CA GLN A 27 -15.80 -8.81 -7.39
C GLN A 27 -16.32 -9.44 -6.10
N VAL A 28 -16.67 -8.62 -5.13
CA VAL A 28 -17.19 -9.09 -3.83
C VAL A 28 -18.69 -9.28 -3.92
N LYS A 29 -19.19 -10.44 -3.54
CA LYS A 29 -20.63 -10.74 -3.43
C LYS A 29 -21.25 -9.90 -2.31
N LYS A 30 -22.56 -9.77 -2.37
CA LYS A 30 -23.34 -9.30 -1.22
C LYS A 30 -23.00 -10.16 0.02
N ASP A 31 -22.82 -9.51 1.15
CA ASP A 31 -22.40 -10.09 2.43
C ASP A 31 -20.97 -10.68 2.42
N GLY A 32 -20.25 -10.58 1.31
CA GLY A 32 -18.83 -10.95 1.21
C GLY A 32 -17.91 -9.89 1.80
N MET A 33 -16.65 -10.27 2.02
CA MET A 33 -15.63 -9.41 2.62
C MET A 33 -14.55 -9.00 1.60
N LEU A 34 -14.17 -7.73 1.64
CA LEU A 34 -12.95 -7.23 1.00
C LEU A 34 -11.95 -6.87 2.08
N HIS A 35 -10.69 -7.31 1.90
CA HIS A 35 -9.56 -6.86 2.68
C HIS A 35 -8.48 -6.30 1.76
N ILE A 36 -8.02 -5.10 2.04
CA ILE A 36 -6.91 -4.48 1.29
C ILE A 36 -5.78 -4.03 2.23
N MET A 37 -4.59 -3.91 1.65
CA MET A 37 -3.48 -3.18 2.24
C MET A 37 -2.91 -2.22 1.22
N VAL A 38 -2.78 -0.96 1.62
CA VAL A 38 -2.05 0.08 0.89
C VAL A 38 -1.08 0.78 1.85
N TYR A 39 -0.15 1.57 1.31
CA TYR A 39 0.79 2.32 2.15
C TYR A 39 0.13 3.50 2.84
N ASN A 40 0.55 3.76 4.07
CA ASN A 40 0.07 4.86 4.88
C ASN A 40 0.89 6.13 4.61
N LYS A 41 0.24 7.16 4.10
CA LYS A 41 0.83 8.46 3.75
C LYS A 41 1.62 9.10 4.90
N LYS A 42 1.24 8.84 6.14
CA LYS A 42 1.93 9.37 7.34
C LYS A 42 3.42 9.06 7.36
N TYR A 43 3.84 7.98 6.71
CA TYR A 43 5.23 7.51 6.73
C TYR A 43 6.02 7.80 5.45
N ASP A 44 5.45 8.59 4.52
CA ASP A 44 6.10 8.92 3.25
C ASP A 44 7.47 9.56 3.41
N HIS A 45 7.66 10.34 4.49
CA HIS A 45 8.93 11.02 4.80
C HIS A 45 10.12 10.06 4.99
N GLU A 46 9.87 8.79 5.31
CA GLU A 46 10.92 7.77 5.46
C GLU A 46 11.44 7.24 4.12
N TYR A 47 10.78 7.58 3.01
CA TYR A 47 11.01 6.97 1.70
C TYR A 47 11.64 7.94 0.68
N ASP A 48 12.12 9.11 1.10
CA ASP A 48 12.91 10.06 0.29
C ASP A 48 12.25 10.44 -1.05
N GLY A 49 10.93 10.50 -1.11
CA GLY A 49 10.16 10.79 -2.32
C GLY A 49 9.82 9.57 -3.19
N TYR A 50 10.36 8.39 -2.88
CA TYR A 50 10.05 7.15 -3.60
C TYR A 50 8.67 6.55 -3.25
N ARG A 51 7.97 7.15 -2.31
CA ARG A 51 6.61 6.79 -1.92
C ARG A 51 5.74 8.05 -1.87
N GLY A 52 4.48 7.95 -2.29
CA GLY A 52 3.54 9.05 -2.35
C GLY A 52 3.49 9.72 -3.72
N ASP A 53 3.05 10.97 -3.76
CA ASP A 53 2.76 11.71 -5.00
C ASP A 53 3.99 11.94 -5.90
N THR A 54 5.19 11.92 -5.32
CA THR A 54 6.45 12.11 -6.04
C THR A 54 7.05 10.80 -6.57
N SER A 55 6.44 9.66 -6.28
CA SER A 55 7.04 8.34 -6.53
C SER A 55 7.34 8.07 -8.02
N ILE A 56 6.48 8.51 -8.93
CA ILE A 56 6.66 8.30 -10.37
C ILE A 56 7.90 9.05 -10.89
N GLU A 57 8.08 10.30 -10.49
CA GLU A 57 9.25 11.10 -10.89
C GLU A 57 10.53 10.59 -10.24
N LYS A 58 10.43 10.23 -8.96
CA LYS A 58 11.56 9.70 -8.20
C LYS A 58 12.03 8.36 -8.76
N HIS A 59 11.12 7.55 -9.26
CA HIS A 59 11.45 6.27 -9.89
C HIS A 59 12.31 6.46 -11.15
N LYS A 60 12.13 7.55 -11.90
CA LYS A 60 12.99 7.86 -13.06
C LYS A 60 14.44 8.05 -12.63
N GLU A 61 14.69 8.73 -11.52
CA GLU A 61 16.02 8.86 -10.94
C GLU A 61 16.58 7.50 -10.49
N TRP A 62 15.74 6.67 -9.88
CA TRP A 62 16.10 5.32 -9.45
C TRP A 62 16.53 4.42 -10.62
N GLU A 63 15.82 4.48 -11.74
CA GLU A 63 16.16 3.72 -12.94
C GLU A 63 17.52 4.10 -13.55
N GLU A 64 17.97 5.34 -13.37
CA GLU A 64 19.25 5.83 -13.85
C GLU A 64 20.43 5.38 -12.98
N LEU A 65 20.18 4.91 -11.77
CA LEU A 65 21.20 4.41 -10.87
C LEU A 65 21.67 3.02 -11.29
N SER A 66 22.96 2.73 -11.05
CA SER A 66 23.47 1.37 -11.15
C SER A 66 22.87 0.49 -10.06
N PHE A 67 22.87 -0.82 -10.26
CA PHE A 67 22.43 -1.76 -9.22
C PHE A 67 23.21 -1.58 -7.91
N GLU A 68 24.52 -1.34 -8.00
CA GLU A 68 25.36 -1.07 -6.83
C GLU A 68 24.93 0.20 -6.07
N GLU A 69 24.59 1.26 -6.78
CA GLU A 69 24.09 2.51 -6.19
C GLU A 69 22.74 2.30 -5.53
N GLN A 70 21.85 1.54 -6.17
CA GLN A 70 20.55 1.19 -5.61
C GLN A 70 20.71 0.40 -4.29
N ILE A 71 21.59 -0.58 -4.28
CA ILE A 71 21.88 -1.38 -3.07
C ILE A 71 22.46 -0.52 -1.95
N LYS A 72 23.36 0.44 -2.26
CA LYS A 72 23.90 1.37 -1.25
C LYS A 72 22.80 2.21 -0.59
N ILE A 73 21.83 2.68 -1.36
CA ILE A 73 20.67 3.41 -0.82
C ILE A 73 19.90 2.52 0.17
N CYS A 74 19.64 1.26 -0.21
CA CYS A 74 18.97 0.29 0.65
C CYS A 74 19.78 -0.02 1.92
N GLU A 75 21.08 -0.21 1.81
CA GLU A 75 21.98 -0.42 2.95
C GLU A 75 21.94 0.76 3.93
N ASN A 76 21.94 1.99 3.41
CA ASN A 76 21.83 3.17 4.24
C ASN A 76 20.49 3.22 5.00
N LYS A 77 19.39 2.83 4.37
CA LYS A 77 18.07 2.73 5.02
C LYS A 77 18.06 1.68 6.13
N VAL A 78 18.68 0.54 5.92
CA VAL A 78 18.84 -0.49 6.95
C VAL A 78 19.57 0.07 8.17
N LYS A 79 20.65 0.85 7.95
CA LYS A 79 21.42 1.48 9.03
C LYS A 79 20.66 2.56 9.78
N THR A 80 19.86 3.38 9.09
CA THR A 80 19.23 4.57 9.67
C THR A 80 17.83 4.31 10.22
N ILE A 81 17.10 3.35 9.65
CA ILE A 81 15.71 3.06 10.02
C ILE A 81 15.55 1.63 10.49
N GLY A 82 16.26 0.67 9.89
CA GLY A 82 16.13 -0.75 10.16
C GLY A 82 15.53 -1.51 8.99
N GLY A 83 15.09 -2.73 9.24
CA GLY A 83 14.62 -3.63 8.19
C GLY A 83 15.74 -4.35 7.46
N ASP A 84 15.49 -4.81 6.25
CA ASP A 84 16.47 -5.50 5.42
C ASP A 84 16.53 -4.91 4.00
N ILE A 85 17.59 -5.26 3.26
CA ILE A 85 17.84 -4.75 1.91
C ILE A 85 16.72 -5.12 0.95
N HIS A 86 16.17 -6.34 1.02
CA HIS A 86 15.09 -6.79 0.16
C HIS A 86 13.84 -5.93 0.34
N GLY A 87 13.46 -5.68 1.59
CA GLY A 87 12.29 -4.86 1.92
C GLY A 87 12.42 -3.44 1.39
N TRP A 88 13.58 -2.80 1.54
CA TRP A 88 13.83 -1.46 1.01
C TRP A 88 13.88 -1.43 -0.51
N PHE A 89 14.52 -2.42 -1.13
CA PHE A 89 14.56 -2.52 -2.59
C PHE A 89 13.14 -2.66 -3.17
N ASP A 90 12.33 -3.53 -2.61
CA ASP A 90 10.93 -3.71 -3.01
C ASP A 90 10.09 -2.45 -2.79
N ALA A 91 10.45 -1.64 -1.78
CA ALA A 91 9.77 -0.37 -1.51
C ALA A 91 10.12 0.72 -2.54
N PHE A 92 11.33 0.73 -3.08
CA PHE A 92 11.82 1.77 -4.00
C PHE A 92 11.69 1.41 -5.48
N ASN A 93 11.73 0.12 -5.81
CA ASN A 93 11.81 -0.35 -7.19
C ASN A 93 10.53 -0.19 -8.02
N PRO A 94 9.29 -0.27 -7.48
CA PRO A 94 8.09 -0.09 -8.29
C PRO A 94 7.98 1.31 -8.91
N GLU A 95 7.58 1.37 -10.18
CA GLU A 95 7.38 2.64 -10.90
C GLU A 95 6.34 3.55 -10.23
N VAL A 96 5.27 2.95 -9.73
CA VAL A 96 4.19 3.64 -9.04
C VAL A 96 4.10 3.13 -7.61
N ASN A 97 4.13 4.03 -6.65
CA ASN A 97 4.23 3.70 -5.24
C ASN A 97 3.45 4.71 -4.39
N PHE A 98 2.15 4.76 -4.60
CA PHE A 98 1.27 5.72 -3.93
C PHE A 98 0.98 5.35 -2.48
N SER A 99 0.52 6.33 -1.73
CA SER A 99 0.17 6.19 -0.31
C SER A 99 -1.12 6.93 -0.02
N PHE A 100 -1.82 6.50 1.03
CA PHE A 100 -3.14 7.01 1.36
C PHE A 100 -3.31 7.12 2.87
N THR A 101 -4.23 7.98 3.29
CA THR A 101 -4.64 8.02 4.70
C THR A 101 -5.69 6.94 4.98
N PRO A 102 -5.79 6.44 6.22
CA PRO A 102 -6.89 5.53 6.59
C PRO A 102 -8.27 6.10 6.28
N LYS A 103 -8.45 7.41 6.43
CA LYS A 103 -9.72 8.08 6.17
C LYS A 103 -10.10 8.07 4.67
N GLU A 104 -9.11 8.28 3.78
CA GLU A 104 -9.33 8.17 2.34
C GLU A 104 -9.78 6.77 1.96
N VAL A 105 -9.10 5.75 2.48
CA VAL A 105 -9.42 4.34 2.21
C VAL A 105 -10.81 3.96 2.74
N GLU A 106 -11.15 4.41 3.94
CA GLU A 106 -12.49 4.22 4.52
C GLU A 106 -13.57 4.79 3.58
N GLY A 107 -13.35 6.00 3.06
CA GLY A 107 -14.24 6.64 2.08
C GLY A 107 -14.43 5.79 0.82
N TRP A 108 -13.38 5.13 0.33
CA TRP A 108 -13.51 4.22 -0.82
C TRP A 108 -14.43 3.04 -0.53
N PHE A 109 -14.33 2.45 0.65
CA PHE A 109 -15.22 1.37 1.07
C PHE A 109 -16.67 1.84 1.15
N GLU A 110 -16.90 3.00 1.75
CA GLU A 110 -18.25 3.59 1.87
C GLU A 110 -18.88 3.85 0.49
N GLU A 111 -18.12 4.47 -0.43
CA GLU A 111 -18.57 4.78 -1.79
C GLU A 111 -18.93 3.53 -2.60
N GLU A 112 -18.26 2.40 -2.36
CA GLU A 112 -18.53 1.13 -3.03
C GLU A 112 -19.57 0.27 -2.29
N GLY A 113 -20.24 0.80 -1.27
CA GLY A 113 -21.34 0.15 -0.59
C GLY A 113 -20.92 -0.91 0.41
N PHE A 114 -19.78 -0.72 1.07
CA PHE A 114 -19.36 -1.57 2.18
C PHE A 114 -19.80 -1.00 3.52
N SER A 115 -20.05 -1.88 4.46
CA SER A 115 -20.35 -1.59 5.86
C SER A 115 -19.40 -2.35 6.78
N LYS A 116 -19.52 -2.15 8.08
CA LYS A 116 -18.65 -2.78 9.10
C LYS A 116 -17.15 -2.62 8.75
N ILE A 117 -16.79 -1.44 8.27
CA ILE A 117 -15.44 -1.10 7.85
C ILE A 117 -14.54 -1.05 9.07
N LYS A 118 -13.40 -1.74 9.02
CA LYS A 118 -12.45 -1.81 10.15
C LYS A 118 -11.03 -1.60 9.67
N LEU A 119 -10.35 -0.63 10.30
CA LEU A 119 -8.90 -0.52 10.21
C LEU A 119 -8.28 -1.59 11.12
N ARG A 120 -7.46 -2.45 10.55
CA ARG A 120 -6.80 -3.53 11.27
C ARG A 120 -5.44 -3.06 11.76
N VAL A 121 -5.25 -3.01 13.05
CA VAL A 121 -3.99 -2.59 13.70
C VAL A 121 -3.24 -3.75 14.35
N LYS A 122 -3.90 -4.90 14.52
CA LYS A 122 -3.32 -6.13 15.06
C LYS A 122 -3.80 -7.33 14.28
N SER A 123 -2.87 -8.24 14.00
CA SER A 123 -3.19 -9.60 13.57
C SER A 123 -3.35 -10.49 14.80
N HIS A 124 -3.70 -11.75 14.59
CA HIS A 124 -3.83 -12.73 15.67
C HIS A 124 -2.53 -12.96 16.45
N PHE A 125 -1.37 -12.76 15.80
CA PHE A 125 -0.04 -13.05 16.36
C PHE A 125 0.81 -11.81 16.59
N ASN A 126 0.68 -10.76 15.79
CA ASN A 126 1.55 -9.60 15.78
C ASN A 126 0.80 -8.29 15.57
N SER A 127 1.43 -7.17 15.98
CA SER A 127 0.98 -5.86 15.56
C SER A 127 1.18 -5.71 14.05
N ILE A 128 0.19 -5.14 13.37
CA ILE A 128 0.31 -4.78 11.95
C ILE A 128 1.16 -3.50 11.87
N PRO A 129 2.17 -3.44 10.98
CA PRO A 129 2.97 -2.24 10.82
C PRO A 129 2.10 -1.01 10.54
N THR A 130 2.33 0.07 11.29
CA THR A 130 1.58 1.32 11.14
C THR A 130 1.86 2.04 9.82
N SER A 131 2.96 1.67 9.12
CA SER A 131 3.27 2.12 7.77
C SER A 131 2.32 1.56 6.69
N GLN A 132 1.43 0.66 7.09
CA GLN A 132 0.42 0.04 6.24
C GLN A 132 -0.98 0.46 6.68
N VAL A 133 -1.86 0.67 5.71
CA VAL A 133 -3.30 0.75 5.94
C VAL A 133 -3.90 -0.62 5.58
N ASN A 134 -4.22 -1.40 6.60
CA ASN A 134 -4.93 -2.68 6.45
C ASN A 134 -6.39 -2.45 6.83
N MET A 135 -7.28 -2.59 5.86
CA MET A 135 -8.70 -2.29 6.07
C MET A 135 -9.57 -3.36 5.44
N ASN A 136 -10.64 -3.71 6.13
CA ASN A 136 -11.66 -4.61 5.60
C ASN A 136 -13.07 -4.05 5.79
N GLY A 137 -14.00 -4.55 4.97
CA GLY A 137 -15.41 -4.22 5.04
C GLY A 137 -16.26 -5.33 4.46
N ILE A 138 -17.55 -5.30 4.80
CA ILE A 138 -18.55 -6.26 4.32
C ILE A 138 -19.41 -5.58 3.26
N LYS A 139 -19.59 -6.22 2.12
CA LYS A 139 -20.41 -5.70 1.02
C LYS A 139 -21.89 -5.73 1.44
N SER A 140 -22.51 -4.58 1.40
CA SER A 140 -23.93 -4.46 1.77
C SER A 140 -24.87 -4.88 0.65
#